data_efc5ae8c1b07309c7fd21d4310664b51
#
_entry.id   efc5ae8c1b07309c7fd21d4310664b51
#
_cell.length_a   1.000
_cell.length_b   1.000
_cell.length_c   1.000
_cell.angle_alpha   90.00
_cell.angle_beta   90.00
_cell.angle_gamma   90.00
#
_symmetry.space_group_name_H-M   'P 1'
#
loop_
_entity.id
_entity.type
_entity.pdbx_description
1 polymer ?
#
loop_
_entity_poly.entity_id
_entity_poly.type
_entity_poly.pdbx_seq_one_letter_code
_entity_poly.pdbx_strand_id
1 'polypeptide(L)'
;MGEEWSATCANCGYFFFVREGGGFFFHLLHCDKCGKEKTVSFDKLGEVHLRYLKGLKGPYCVASSNHDKEVQKTFQGDPISEEEYFKVVESLVRKCRCGGHYTFSSPPRCPKCHSPDVIKGDMHVNYD
;
A
#
# COMPACT_ATOMS: atom_id res chain seq x y z
N MET A 1 -7.44 -3.61 8.11
CA MET A 1 -6.49 -2.58 7.69
C MET A 1 -6.73 -2.08 6.29
N GLY A 2 -6.95 -2.95 5.34
CA GLY A 2 -7.27 -2.52 3.97
C GLY A 2 -8.76 -2.59 3.69
N GLU A 3 -9.16 -1.96 2.61
CA GLU A 3 -10.55 -1.91 2.15
C GLU A 3 -10.65 -2.36 0.70
N GLU A 4 -11.69 -3.11 0.39
CA GLU A 4 -12.07 -3.43 -0.98
C GLU A 4 -13.49 -2.94 -1.23
N TRP A 5 -13.70 -2.25 -2.33
CA TRP A 5 -15.01 -1.70 -2.66
C TRP A 5 -15.29 -1.83 -4.15
N SER A 6 -16.59 -1.88 -4.48
CA SER A 6 -17.02 -1.91 -5.87
C SER A 6 -16.90 -0.53 -6.47
N ALA A 7 -16.69 -0.48 -7.79
CA ALA A 7 -16.48 0.75 -8.52
C ALA A 7 -17.02 0.66 -9.93
N THR A 8 -17.39 1.80 -10.48
CA THR A 8 -17.77 1.93 -11.88
C THR A 8 -16.99 3.10 -12.47
N CYS A 9 -16.39 2.88 -13.62
CA CYS A 9 -15.69 3.95 -14.32
C CYS A 9 -16.69 4.97 -14.87
N ALA A 10 -16.53 6.23 -14.51
CA ALA A 10 -17.38 7.30 -15.03
C ALA A 10 -17.16 7.55 -16.52
N ASN A 11 -15.98 7.19 -17.02
CA ASN A 11 -15.61 7.42 -18.42
C ASN A 11 -16.12 6.33 -19.37
N CYS A 12 -15.94 5.06 -19.02
CA CYS A 12 -16.30 3.94 -19.93
C CYS A 12 -17.37 3.00 -19.38
N GLY A 13 -17.83 3.20 -18.13
CA GLY A 13 -18.90 2.39 -17.52
C GLY A 13 -18.46 1.00 -17.04
N TYR A 14 -17.17 0.68 -17.10
CA TYR A 14 -16.69 -0.63 -16.66
C TYR A 14 -16.85 -0.81 -15.15
N PHE A 15 -17.38 -1.96 -14.73
CA PHE A 15 -17.54 -2.32 -13.32
C PHE A 15 -16.33 -3.14 -12.86
N PHE A 16 -15.76 -2.80 -11.69
CA PHE A 16 -14.59 -3.48 -11.15
C PHE A 16 -14.52 -3.28 -9.63
N PHE A 17 -13.54 -3.92 -9.00
CA PHE A 17 -13.28 -3.77 -7.58
C PHE A 17 -11.94 -3.09 -7.37
N VAL A 18 -11.88 -2.24 -6.33
CA VAL A 18 -10.68 -1.51 -5.93
C VAL A 18 -10.27 -1.95 -4.54
N ARG A 19 -8.98 -2.21 -4.36
CA ARG A 19 -8.40 -2.42 -3.03
C ARG A 19 -7.51 -1.23 -2.68
N GLU A 20 -7.62 -0.75 -1.46
CA GLU A 20 -6.81 0.34 -0.93
C GLU A 20 -6.32 -0.01 0.46
N GLY A 21 -5.09 0.42 0.78
CA GLY A 21 -4.47 0.17 2.07
C GLY A 21 -3.82 -1.20 2.17
N GLY A 22 -2.78 -1.28 2.98
CA GLY A 22 -2.07 -2.53 3.21
C GLY A 22 -2.77 -3.44 4.20
N GLY A 23 -2.27 -4.67 4.30
CA GLY A 23 -2.70 -5.62 5.31
C GLY A 23 -1.72 -5.68 6.47
N PHE A 24 -1.79 -6.74 7.28
CA PHE A 24 -0.92 -6.91 8.45
C PHE A 24 0.54 -7.17 8.07
N PHE A 25 0.81 -7.70 6.88
CA PHE A 25 2.14 -8.15 6.48
C PHE A 25 2.59 -7.61 5.12
N PHE A 26 1.86 -6.66 4.55
CA PHE A 26 2.18 -6.11 3.23
C PHE A 26 1.68 -4.69 3.06
N HIS A 27 2.32 -3.97 2.14
CA HIS A 27 1.81 -2.69 1.62
C HIS A 27 1.16 -2.91 0.27
N LEU A 28 0.19 -2.06 -0.06
CA LEU A 28 -0.49 -2.07 -1.35
C LEU A 28 -0.24 -0.74 -2.05
N LEU A 29 0.38 -0.80 -3.22
CA LEU A 29 0.66 0.36 -4.05
C LEU A 29 -0.14 0.26 -5.35
N HIS A 30 -0.32 1.38 -6.01
CA HIS A 30 -0.99 1.44 -7.30
C HIS A 30 -0.10 2.12 -8.32
N CYS A 31 -0.16 1.65 -9.57
CA CYS A 31 0.54 2.30 -10.67
C CYS A 31 -0.07 3.68 -10.95
N ASP A 32 0.77 4.68 -11.10
CA ASP A 32 0.35 6.05 -11.36
C ASP A 32 -0.20 6.27 -12.77
N LYS A 33 -0.02 5.31 -13.68
CA LYS A 33 -0.52 5.38 -15.06
C LYS A 33 -1.74 4.50 -15.31
N CYS A 34 -1.66 3.21 -14.98
CA CYS A 34 -2.73 2.26 -15.29
C CYS A 34 -3.55 1.82 -14.08
N GLY A 35 -3.12 2.20 -12.86
CA GLY A 35 -3.83 1.85 -11.64
C GLY A 35 -3.66 0.41 -11.17
N LYS A 36 -2.80 -0.39 -11.81
CA LYS A 36 -2.57 -1.77 -11.40
C LYS A 36 -2.06 -1.84 -9.97
N GLU A 37 -2.56 -2.79 -9.20
CA GLU A 37 -2.14 -2.99 -7.81
C GLU A 37 -0.80 -3.74 -7.73
N LYS A 38 -0.02 -3.40 -6.71
CA LYS A 38 1.22 -4.10 -6.39
C LYS A 38 1.32 -4.29 -4.88
N THR A 39 1.43 -5.53 -4.44
CA THR A 39 1.68 -5.84 -3.03
C THR A 39 3.17 -5.92 -2.77
N VAL A 40 3.60 -5.37 -1.63
CA VAL A 40 4.99 -5.43 -1.18
C VAL A 40 5.01 -6.03 0.22
N SER A 41 5.52 -7.24 0.34
CA SER A 41 5.62 -7.93 1.62
C SER A 41 6.65 -7.25 2.52
N PHE A 42 6.37 -7.17 3.81
CA PHE A 42 7.31 -6.61 4.79
C PHE A 42 8.62 -7.40 4.84
N ASP A 43 8.56 -8.72 4.62
CA ASP A 43 9.76 -9.56 4.58
C ASP A 43 10.75 -9.13 3.50
N LYS A 44 10.24 -8.67 2.36
CA LYS A 44 11.08 -8.20 1.25
C LYS A 44 11.74 -6.86 1.52
N LEU A 45 11.20 -6.08 2.44
CA LEU A 45 11.77 -4.78 2.82
C LEU A 45 12.90 -4.93 3.84
N GLY A 46 12.90 -6.01 4.62
CA GLY A 46 13.96 -6.31 5.57
C GLY A 46 14.18 -5.19 6.58
N GLU A 47 15.44 -4.75 6.71
CA GLU A 47 15.84 -3.77 7.72
C GLU A 47 15.13 -2.43 7.60
N VAL A 48 14.77 -2.01 6.40
CA VAL A 48 14.05 -0.74 6.19
C VAL A 48 12.72 -0.75 6.92
N HIS A 49 12.00 -1.86 6.88
CA HIS A 49 10.74 -1.99 7.60
C HIS A 49 10.94 -1.95 9.12
N LEU A 50 12.01 -2.57 9.62
CA LEU A 50 12.35 -2.53 11.05
C LEU A 50 12.65 -1.10 11.50
N ARG A 51 13.34 -0.33 10.69
CA ARG A 51 13.62 1.09 10.97
C ARG A 51 12.33 1.90 11.04
N TYR A 52 11.38 1.61 10.15
CA TYR A 52 10.06 2.25 10.16
C TYR A 52 9.30 1.92 11.45
N LEU A 53 9.25 0.64 11.84
CA LEU A 53 8.59 0.21 13.07
C LEU A 53 9.20 0.90 14.29
N LYS A 54 10.53 1.02 14.34
CA LYS A 54 11.23 1.68 15.44
C LYS A 54 10.86 3.15 15.58
N GLY A 55 10.58 3.82 14.47
CA GLY A 55 10.19 5.23 14.47
C GLY A 55 8.74 5.50 14.86
N LEU A 56 7.91 4.46 14.93
CA LEU A 56 6.50 4.62 15.29
C LEU A 56 6.34 4.82 16.81
N LYS A 57 5.29 5.56 17.18
CA LYS A 57 4.95 5.79 18.60
C LYS A 57 4.28 4.58 19.25
N GLY A 58 3.77 3.65 18.46
CA GLY A 58 3.10 2.44 18.93
C GLY A 58 3.25 1.33 17.91
N PRO A 59 2.56 0.19 18.09
CA PRO A 59 2.63 -0.89 17.11
C PRO A 59 1.98 -0.48 15.79
N TYR A 60 2.44 -1.10 14.71
CA TYR A 60 1.87 -0.89 13.38
C TYR A 60 0.40 -1.32 13.34
N CYS A 61 0.09 -2.47 13.94
CA CYS A 61 -1.29 -2.95 14.06
C CYS A 61 -1.42 -3.87 15.27
N VAL A 62 -2.66 -4.19 15.63
CA VAL A 62 -2.93 -5.05 16.79
C VAL A 62 -2.34 -6.45 16.60
N ALA A 63 -2.43 -7.00 15.40
CA ALA A 63 -1.96 -8.35 15.12
C ALA A 63 -0.44 -8.50 15.28
N SER A 64 0.33 -7.45 15.01
CA SER A 64 1.79 -7.46 15.14
C SER A 64 2.30 -6.74 16.38
N SER A 65 1.43 -6.41 17.33
CA SER A 65 1.75 -5.57 18.49
C SER A 65 2.98 -6.05 19.27
N ASN A 66 3.04 -7.34 19.59
CA ASN A 66 4.15 -7.90 20.36
C ASN A 66 5.47 -7.82 19.59
N HIS A 67 5.44 -8.16 18.31
CA HIS A 67 6.60 -8.08 17.43
C HIS A 67 7.10 -6.64 17.31
N ASP A 68 6.20 -5.70 17.06
CA ASP A 68 6.55 -4.31 16.83
C ASP A 68 7.15 -3.68 18.09
N LYS A 69 6.60 -3.98 19.26
CA LYS A 69 7.15 -3.51 20.53
C LYS A 69 8.54 -4.06 20.79
N GLU A 70 8.76 -5.33 20.46
CA GLU A 70 10.09 -5.96 20.60
C GLU A 70 11.10 -5.30 19.68
N VAL A 71 10.75 -5.03 18.42
CA VAL A 71 11.61 -4.32 17.47
C VAL A 71 11.94 -2.92 17.99
N GLN A 72 10.96 -2.17 18.47
CA GLN A 72 11.17 -0.83 19.02
C GLN A 72 12.12 -0.82 20.20
N LYS A 73 12.15 -1.90 20.96
CA LYS A 73 12.96 -2.04 22.15
C LYS A 73 14.37 -2.54 21.86
N THR A 74 14.53 -3.49 20.96
CA THR A 74 15.78 -4.22 20.76
C THR A 74 16.53 -3.93 19.46
N PHE A 75 15.85 -3.43 18.44
CA PHE A 75 16.49 -3.17 17.15
C PHE A 75 17.49 -2.01 17.27
N GLN A 76 18.72 -2.23 16.81
CA GLN A 76 19.83 -1.29 16.97
C GLN A 76 19.94 -0.25 15.84
N GLY A 77 19.19 -0.41 14.75
CA GLY A 77 19.22 0.54 13.63
C GLY A 77 18.57 1.87 13.95
N ASP A 78 18.86 2.88 13.14
CA ASP A 78 18.27 4.20 13.29
C ASP A 78 16.81 4.21 12.79
N PRO A 79 15.91 4.91 13.50
CA PRO A 79 14.54 5.06 13.01
C PRO A 79 14.50 5.89 11.72
N ILE A 80 13.45 5.69 10.93
CA ILE A 80 13.23 6.42 9.69
C ILE A 80 11.81 7.02 9.74
N SER A 81 11.64 8.22 9.20
CA SER A 81 10.33 8.85 9.12
C SER A 81 9.43 8.12 8.12
N GLU A 82 8.11 8.27 8.29
CA GLU A 82 7.15 7.66 7.37
C GLU A 82 7.34 8.16 5.94
N GLU A 83 7.60 9.45 5.75
CA GLU A 83 7.83 10.01 4.42
C GLU A 83 9.04 9.40 3.74
N GLU A 84 10.16 9.30 4.45
CA GLU A 84 11.38 8.68 3.92
C GLU A 84 11.17 7.20 3.65
N TYR A 85 10.46 6.51 4.56
CA TYR A 85 10.15 5.10 4.41
C TYR A 85 9.36 4.83 3.13
N PHE A 86 8.30 5.60 2.88
CA PHE A 86 7.48 5.43 1.68
C PHE A 86 8.30 5.66 0.41
N LYS A 87 9.18 6.65 0.40
CA LYS A 87 10.07 6.89 -0.74
C LYS A 87 11.00 5.73 -1.00
N VAL A 88 11.56 5.14 0.05
CA VAL A 88 12.44 3.98 -0.07
C VAL A 88 11.66 2.77 -0.61
N VAL A 89 10.48 2.51 -0.06
CA VAL A 89 9.64 1.40 -0.54
C VAL A 89 9.32 1.56 -2.01
N GLU A 90 8.90 2.75 -2.44
CA GLU A 90 8.59 3.03 -3.85
C GLU A 90 9.82 2.82 -4.75
N SER A 91 11.02 3.16 -4.26
CA SER A 91 12.26 2.99 -5.04
C SER A 91 12.67 1.52 -5.20
N LEU A 92 12.26 0.66 -4.27
CA LEU A 92 12.59 -0.77 -4.31
C LEU A 92 11.67 -1.57 -5.23
N VAL A 93 10.55 -0.99 -5.65
CA VAL A 93 9.56 -1.67 -6.48
C VAL A 93 9.87 -1.39 -7.95
N ARG A 94 9.83 -2.44 -8.77
CA ARG A 94 10.04 -2.30 -10.21
C ARG A 94 8.92 -1.47 -10.85
N LYS A 95 9.23 -0.78 -11.94
CA LYS A 95 8.22 -0.07 -12.73
C LYS A 95 7.15 -1.03 -13.23
N CYS A 96 5.94 -0.51 -13.39
CA CYS A 96 4.85 -1.24 -14.02
C CYS A 96 5.18 -1.50 -15.50
N ARG A 97 4.67 -2.60 -16.05
CA ARG A 97 4.85 -2.93 -17.47
C ARG A 97 4.34 -1.85 -18.40
N CYS A 98 3.38 -1.03 -17.95
CA CYS A 98 2.87 0.09 -18.73
C CYS A 98 3.82 1.29 -18.76
N GLY A 99 4.93 1.24 -18.03
CA GLY A 99 5.88 2.34 -17.92
C GLY A 99 5.63 3.28 -16.76
N GLY A 100 4.56 3.09 -16.02
CA GLY A 100 4.26 3.88 -14.81
C GLY A 100 5.02 3.39 -13.58
N HIS A 101 4.89 4.15 -12.49
CA HIS A 101 5.50 3.83 -11.21
C HIS A 101 4.43 3.44 -10.19
N TYR A 102 4.74 2.45 -9.35
CA TYR A 102 3.88 2.11 -8.22
C TYR A 102 4.14 3.06 -7.07
N THR A 103 3.10 3.73 -6.60
CA THR A 103 3.21 4.68 -5.49
C THR A 103 2.10 4.47 -4.46
N PHE A 104 2.32 4.98 -3.24
CA PHE A 104 1.30 4.95 -2.20
C PHE A 104 0.17 5.95 -2.46
N SER A 105 0.47 7.05 -3.15
CA SER A 105 -0.47 8.15 -3.36
C SER A 105 -1.26 8.08 -4.66
N SER A 106 -0.97 7.11 -5.52
CA SER A 106 -1.67 6.98 -6.80
C SER A 106 -3.15 6.65 -6.59
N PRO A 107 -4.06 7.37 -7.25
CA PRO A 107 -5.49 7.06 -7.16
C PRO A 107 -5.82 5.76 -7.89
N PRO A 108 -6.93 5.10 -7.51
CA PRO A 108 -7.41 3.96 -8.29
C PRO A 108 -7.84 4.40 -9.68
N ARG A 109 -7.62 3.52 -10.67
CA ARG A 109 -7.96 3.79 -12.06
C ARG A 109 -8.73 2.62 -12.66
N CYS A 110 -9.56 2.91 -13.63
CA CYS A 110 -10.25 1.87 -14.39
C CYS A 110 -9.24 0.94 -15.06
N PRO A 111 -9.32 -0.38 -14.87
CA PRO A 111 -8.39 -1.31 -15.50
C PRO A 111 -8.55 -1.38 -17.00
N LYS A 112 -9.67 -0.90 -17.54
CA LYS A 112 -9.94 -0.94 -18.97
C LYS A 112 -9.46 0.30 -19.71
N CYS A 113 -9.82 1.49 -19.24
CA CYS A 113 -9.48 2.74 -19.94
C CYS A 113 -8.46 3.61 -19.17
N HIS A 114 -8.09 3.20 -17.97
CA HIS A 114 -7.11 3.87 -17.10
C HIS A 114 -7.53 5.25 -16.60
N SER A 115 -8.81 5.59 -16.72
CA SER A 115 -9.34 6.86 -16.19
C SER A 115 -9.35 6.83 -14.66
N PRO A 116 -8.96 7.93 -13.99
CA PRO A 116 -9.09 8.04 -12.54
C PRO A 116 -10.49 8.41 -12.08
N ASP A 117 -11.41 8.67 -13.01
CA ASP A 117 -12.80 9.03 -12.71
C ASP A 117 -13.60 7.78 -12.33
N VAL A 118 -13.49 7.41 -11.07
CA VAL A 118 -14.06 6.16 -10.54
C VAL A 118 -15.16 6.52 -9.54
N ILE A 119 -16.33 5.91 -9.73
CA ILE A 119 -17.49 6.09 -8.85
C ILE A 119 -17.56 4.92 -7.88
N LYS A 120 -17.46 5.20 -6.58
CA LYS A 120 -17.54 4.19 -5.52
C LYS A 120 -18.96 3.62 -5.44
N GLY A 121 -19.06 2.29 -5.43
CA GLY A 121 -20.33 1.59 -5.32
C GLY A 121 -20.69 1.24 -3.88
N ASP A 122 -21.71 0.40 -3.73
CA ASP A 122 -22.27 0.05 -2.42
C ASP A 122 -21.59 -1.13 -1.73
N MET A 123 -20.89 -1.96 -2.49
CA MET A 123 -20.22 -3.14 -1.94
C MET A 123 -18.89 -2.74 -1.31
N HIS A 124 -18.71 -3.12 -0.04
CA HIS A 124 -17.53 -2.74 0.73
C HIS A 124 -17.14 -3.87 1.68
N VAL A 125 -15.86 -4.24 1.68
CA VAL A 125 -15.30 -5.28 2.54
C VAL A 125 -13.97 -4.79 3.11
N ASN A 126 -13.75 -5.05 4.39
CA ASN A 126 -12.44 -4.83 5.02
C ASN A 126 -11.61 -6.12 4.91
N TYR A 127 -10.31 -5.97 4.74
CA TYR A 127 -9.38 -7.11 4.70
C TYR A 127 -8.13 -6.82 5.54
N ASP A 128 -7.43 -7.87 5.87
CA ASP A 128 -6.21 -7.79 6.68
C ASP A 128 -4.95 -8.02 5.82
#